data_94846fdaf58374f881ce533f1a6aee04
#
_entry.id   94846fdaf58374f881ce533f1a6aee04
#
_cell.length_a   1.000
_cell.length_b   1.000
_cell.length_c   1.000
_cell.angle_alpha   90.00
_cell.angle_beta   90.00
_cell.angle_gamma   90.00
#
_symmetry.space_group_name_H-M   'P 1'
#
loop_
_entity.id
_entity.type
_entity.pdbx_description
1 polymer ?
#
loop_
_entity_poly.entity_id
_entity_poly.type
_entity_poly.pdbx_seq_one_letter_code
_entity_poly.pdbx_strand_id
1 'polypeptide(L)'
;MHCVTNIHEDLYWLGASDRRLAKFENVFPIPRGVSYNAYLVLDEKTVLLDTVDKAVGERFFENLEFALAGRPLDYVIVNHMEPDHCATLGELLRRWPDVQVVANAKTVPMIGQFFDCDISSRTVVVKEGDTLTTGRHTFTFLMAPMVHWPEVMVTYDAADKVLFSADA
;
A
#
# COMPACT_ATOMS: atom_id res chain seq x y z
N MET A 1 -15.57 -14.04 7.13
CA MET A 1 -14.60 -13.89 8.25
C MET A 1 -13.49 -12.99 7.76
N HIS A 2 -13.31 -11.82 8.38
CA HIS A 2 -12.28 -10.86 7.99
C HIS A 2 -10.94 -11.25 8.61
N CYS A 3 -9.86 -11.09 7.84
CA CYS A 3 -8.48 -11.37 8.26
C CYS A 3 -7.75 -10.03 8.49
N VAL A 4 -8.28 -9.25 9.43
CA VAL A 4 -7.70 -7.97 9.85
C VAL A 4 -6.98 -8.20 11.17
N THR A 5 -5.71 -7.79 11.25
CA THR A 5 -4.92 -7.91 12.47
C THR A 5 -4.57 -6.52 12.99
N ASN A 6 -4.98 -6.21 14.20
CA ASN A 6 -4.55 -4.99 14.87
C ASN A 6 -3.09 -5.12 15.31
N ILE A 7 -2.25 -4.17 14.93
CA ILE A 7 -0.81 -4.12 15.27
C ILE A 7 -0.59 -3.12 16.41
N HIS A 8 -1.15 -1.92 16.28
CA HIS A 8 -1.19 -0.88 17.28
C HIS A 8 -2.62 -0.35 17.42
N GLU A 9 -2.87 0.63 18.27
CA GLU A 9 -4.21 1.16 18.59
C GLU A 9 -5.04 1.46 17.33
N ASP A 10 -4.43 2.03 16.30
CA ASP A 10 -5.04 2.50 15.06
C ASP A 10 -4.34 2.00 13.79
N LEU A 11 -3.35 1.11 13.93
CA LEU A 11 -2.63 0.47 12.83
C LEU A 11 -3.08 -0.99 12.65
N TYR A 12 -3.51 -1.33 11.44
CA TYR A 12 -4.03 -2.64 11.06
C TYR A 12 -3.27 -3.24 9.89
N TRP A 13 -2.95 -4.53 9.97
CA TRP A 13 -2.53 -5.32 8.81
C TRP A 13 -3.78 -5.84 8.08
N LEU A 14 -3.83 -5.64 6.78
CA LEU A 14 -4.94 -6.01 5.91
C LEU A 14 -4.56 -7.02 4.83
N GLY A 15 -3.33 -7.45 4.79
CA GLY A 15 -2.79 -8.34 3.77
C GLY A 15 -3.46 -9.71 3.74
N ALA A 16 -2.84 -10.63 3.01
CA ALA A 16 -3.32 -12.00 2.92
C ALA A 16 -2.15 -12.97 2.74
N SER A 17 -2.36 -14.22 3.19
CA SER A 17 -1.43 -15.33 2.90
C SER A 17 -2.03 -16.20 1.81
N ASP A 18 -1.32 -16.38 0.71
CA ASP A 18 -1.67 -17.35 -0.34
C ASP A 18 -0.78 -18.59 -0.26
N ARG A 19 -1.40 -19.71 0.05
CA ARG A 19 -0.74 -21.03 0.12
C ARG A 19 -1.05 -21.91 -1.09
N ARG A 20 -1.78 -21.38 -2.07
CA ARG A 20 -2.17 -22.10 -3.29
C ARG A 20 -1.19 -21.85 -4.43
N LEU A 21 -0.49 -20.71 -4.39
CA LEU A 21 0.49 -20.36 -5.40
C LEU A 21 1.73 -21.24 -5.29
N ALA A 22 2.04 -21.97 -6.37
CA ALA A 22 3.20 -22.87 -6.38
C ALA A 22 4.53 -22.15 -6.67
N LYS A 23 4.46 -21.05 -7.43
CA LYS A 23 5.61 -20.22 -7.81
C LYS A 23 5.24 -18.74 -7.72
N PHE A 24 6.06 -17.96 -7.07
CA PHE A 24 6.00 -16.51 -7.12
C PHE A 24 6.53 -16.03 -8.48
N GLU A 25 5.81 -15.12 -9.15
CA GLU A 25 6.12 -14.58 -10.48
C GLU A 25 6.36 -15.66 -11.58
N ASN A 26 5.79 -16.85 -11.42
CA ASN A 26 6.03 -18.03 -12.28
C ASN A 26 7.49 -18.53 -12.33
N VAL A 27 8.37 -17.96 -11.53
CA VAL A 27 9.81 -18.27 -11.53
C VAL A 27 10.24 -18.95 -10.23
N PHE A 28 9.93 -18.36 -9.08
CA PHE A 28 10.47 -18.81 -7.80
C PHE A 28 9.53 -19.79 -7.09
N PRO A 29 9.95 -21.06 -6.85
CA PRO A 29 9.14 -22.02 -6.09
C PRO A 29 8.91 -21.52 -4.66
N ILE A 30 7.65 -21.49 -4.24
CA ILE A 30 7.24 -21.06 -2.88
C ILE A 30 6.42 -22.18 -2.19
N PRO A 31 7.05 -23.27 -1.75
CA PRO A 31 6.34 -24.45 -1.22
C PRO A 31 5.54 -24.17 0.05
N ARG A 32 5.81 -23.07 0.73
CA ARG A 32 5.07 -22.60 1.92
C ARG A 32 4.05 -21.50 1.63
N GLY A 33 3.93 -21.08 0.36
CA GLY A 33 3.12 -19.93 -0.05
C GLY A 33 3.84 -18.60 0.15
N VAL A 34 3.08 -17.52 0.03
CA VAL A 34 3.55 -16.13 0.12
C VAL A 34 2.57 -15.32 0.97
N SER A 35 3.06 -14.30 1.65
CA SER A 35 2.27 -13.31 2.38
C SER A 35 2.37 -11.97 1.67
N TYR A 36 1.22 -11.37 1.37
CA TYR A 36 1.12 -10.03 0.80
C TYR A 36 0.77 -9.06 1.93
N ASN A 37 1.46 -7.93 2.01
CA ASN A 37 1.37 -7.02 3.14
C ASN A 37 0.85 -5.65 2.71
N ALA A 38 -0.29 -5.26 3.25
CA ALA A 38 -0.84 -3.93 3.17
C ALA A 38 -1.29 -3.49 4.57
N TYR A 39 -1.21 -2.20 4.86
CA TYR A 39 -1.48 -1.67 6.19
C TYR A 39 -2.44 -0.49 6.12
N LEU A 40 -3.33 -0.37 7.11
CA LEU A 40 -4.26 0.74 7.25
C LEU A 40 -4.03 1.45 8.58
N VAL A 41 -3.88 2.76 8.53
CA VAL A 41 -3.85 3.63 9.70
C VAL A 41 -5.16 4.41 9.77
N LEU A 42 -5.87 4.31 10.90
CA LEU A 42 -7.15 4.96 11.16
C LEU A 42 -6.98 6.18 12.08
N ASP A 43 -6.31 7.20 11.59
CA ASP A 43 -6.09 8.48 12.27
C ASP A 43 -7.22 9.48 11.95
N GLU A 44 -7.04 10.79 12.16
CA GLU A 44 -7.97 11.83 11.71
C GLU A 44 -8.22 11.70 10.20
N LYS A 45 -7.14 11.46 9.42
CA LYS A 45 -7.17 11.01 8.05
C LYS A 45 -6.78 9.55 7.95
N THR A 46 -7.46 8.80 7.11
CA THR A 46 -7.15 7.38 6.90
C THR A 46 -6.08 7.20 5.84
N VAL A 47 -5.12 6.31 6.12
CA VAL A 47 -3.98 6.06 5.23
C VAL A 47 -3.83 4.56 4.98
N LEU A 48 -3.87 4.16 3.72
CA LEU A 48 -3.47 2.82 3.29
C LEU A 48 -2.02 2.86 2.80
N LEU A 49 -1.21 1.89 3.21
CA LEU A 49 0.17 1.71 2.75
C LEU A 49 0.26 0.44 1.93
N ASP A 50 0.54 0.61 0.66
CA ASP A 50 0.55 -0.39 -0.41
C ASP A 50 -0.80 -1.12 -0.58
N THR A 51 -0.87 -1.98 -1.57
CA THR A 51 -1.98 -2.89 -1.82
C THR A 51 -1.45 -4.33 -1.86
N VAL A 52 -2.09 -5.21 -2.61
CA VAL A 52 -1.72 -6.63 -2.66
C VAL A 52 -1.82 -7.17 -4.10
N ASP A 53 -1.30 -8.38 -4.30
CA ASP A 53 -1.48 -9.14 -5.52
C ASP A 53 -2.96 -9.38 -5.83
N LYS A 54 -3.28 -9.42 -7.12
CA LYS A 54 -4.64 -9.61 -7.62
C LYS A 54 -5.26 -10.94 -7.19
N ALA A 55 -4.45 -11.97 -6.96
CA ALA A 55 -4.92 -13.29 -6.54
C ALA A 55 -5.63 -13.28 -5.17
N VAL A 56 -5.36 -12.30 -4.34
CA VAL A 56 -5.97 -12.12 -3.01
C VAL A 56 -6.78 -10.82 -2.90
N GLY A 57 -7.00 -10.14 -4.02
CA GLY A 57 -7.63 -8.82 -4.08
C GLY A 57 -9.03 -8.78 -3.47
N GLU A 58 -9.90 -9.77 -3.73
CA GLU A 58 -11.24 -9.83 -3.16
C GLU A 58 -11.20 -9.79 -1.62
N ARG A 59 -10.35 -10.63 -1.03
CA ARG A 59 -10.17 -10.65 0.43
C ARG A 59 -9.59 -9.36 0.98
N PHE A 60 -8.65 -8.77 0.28
CA PHE A 60 -8.06 -7.48 0.65
C PHE A 60 -9.13 -6.39 0.70
N PHE A 61 -10.00 -6.29 -0.32
CA PHE A 61 -11.06 -5.29 -0.33
C PHE A 61 -12.11 -5.54 0.75
N GLU A 62 -12.51 -6.80 1.00
CA GLU A 62 -13.39 -7.14 2.12
C GLU A 62 -12.79 -6.71 3.47
N ASN A 63 -11.49 -6.92 3.67
CA ASN A 63 -10.76 -6.51 4.88
C ASN A 63 -10.70 -4.99 5.00
N LEU A 64 -10.40 -4.28 3.91
CA LEU A 64 -10.30 -2.82 3.88
C LEU A 64 -11.65 -2.17 4.18
N GLU A 65 -12.73 -2.61 3.53
CA GLU A 65 -14.09 -2.11 3.77
C GLU A 65 -14.52 -2.34 5.22
N PHE A 66 -14.23 -3.54 5.75
CA PHE A 66 -14.53 -3.88 7.15
C PHE A 66 -13.76 -2.98 8.12
N ALA A 67 -12.45 -2.78 7.90
CA ALA A 67 -11.60 -1.98 8.79
C ALA A 67 -11.95 -0.49 8.72
N LEU A 68 -12.26 0.04 7.53
CA LEU A 68 -12.71 1.42 7.36
C LEU A 68 -14.04 1.70 8.09
N ALA A 69 -14.90 0.69 8.22
CA ALA A 69 -16.19 0.79 8.91
C ALA A 69 -17.03 2.02 8.46
N GLY A 70 -17.01 2.34 7.16
CA GLY A 70 -17.72 3.47 6.55
C GLY A 70 -16.97 4.80 6.56
N ARG A 71 -15.76 4.85 7.11
CA ARG A 71 -14.88 6.02 6.98
C ARG A 71 -14.40 6.16 5.52
N PRO A 72 -14.13 7.40 5.04
CA PRO A 72 -13.46 7.59 3.76
C PRO A 72 -12.05 6.99 3.79
N LEU A 73 -11.50 6.68 2.64
CA LEU A 73 -10.07 6.45 2.48
C LEU A 73 -9.45 7.73 1.93
N ASP A 74 -8.66 8.44 2.75
CA ASP A 74 -8.11 9.74 2.39
C ASP A 74 -6.84 9.59 1.53
N TYR A 75 -5.93 8.68 1.90
CA TYR A 75 -4.65 8.49 1.23
C TYR A 75 -4.35 7.02 0.96
N VAL A 76 -3.68 6.77 -0.19
CA VAL A 76 -2.93 5.55 -0.44
C VAL A 76 -1.48 5.91 -0.71
N ILE A 77 -0.56 5.41 0.11
CA ILE A 77 0.89 5.54 -0.08
C ILE A 77 1.36 4.34 -0.90
N VAL A 78 2.05 4.59 -2.01
CA VAL A 78 2.60 3.55 -2.88
C VAL A 78 4.12 3.52 -2.69
N ASN A 79 4.59 2.59 -1.87
CA ASN A 79 6.01 2.40 -1.61
C ASN A 79 6.70 1.67 -2.76
N HIS A 80 6.00 0.71 -3.40
CA HIS A 80 6.57 -0.17 -4.40
C HIS A 80 5.55 -0.54 -5.50
N MET A 81 6.04 -0.72 -6.73
CA MET A 81 5.21 -0.98 -7.91
C MET A 81 5.26 -2.43 -8.40
N GLU A 82 5.92 -3.33 -7.68
CA GLU A 82 5.82 -4.76 -7.99
C GLU A 82 4.37 -5.25 -7.78
N PRO A 83 3.87 -6.20 -8.61
CA PRO A 83 2.46 -6.59 -8.58
C PRO A 83 1.94 -7.03 -7.22
N ASP A 84 2.74 -7.65 -6.37
CA ASP A 84 2.35 -8.08 -5.03
C ASP A 84 2.13 -6.90 -4.05
N HIS A 85 2.61 -5.70 -4.40
CA HIS A 85 2.37 -4.45 -3.68
C HIS A 85 1.36 -3.53 -4.38
N CYS A 86 1.10 -3.70 -5.69
CA CYS A 86 0.31 -2.72 -6.42
C CYS A 86 -0.79 -3.29 -7.34
N ALA A 87 -0.88 -4.61 -7.57
CA ALA A 87 -1.78 -5.14 -8.61
C ALA A 87 -3.26 -4.80 -8.40
N THR A 88 -3.69 -4.51 -7.19
CA THR A 88 -5.06 -4.09 -6.88
C THR A 88 -5.25 -2.58 -6.82
N LEU A 89 -4.19 -1.77 -7.01
CA LEU A 89 -4.25 -0.31 -6.95
C LEU A 89 -5.27 0.28 -7.93
N GLY A 90 -5.28 -0.18 -9.19
CA GLY A 90 -6.23 0.33 -10.19
C GLY A 90 -7.70 0.08 -9.82
N GLU A 91 -8.01 -1.03 -9.16
CA GLU A 91 -9.34 -1.29 -8.62
C GLU A 91 -9.65 -0.43 -7.39
N LEU A 92 -8.69 -0.26 -6.49
CA LEU A 92 -8.81 0.62 -5.33
C LEU A 92 -9.17 2.04 -5.77
N LEU A 93 -8.49 2.58 -6.78
CA LEU A 93 -8.71 3.92 -7.30
C LEU A 93 -10.10 4.11 -7.94
N ARG A 94 -10.74 3.03 -8.42
CA ARG A 94 -12.12 3.06 -8.90
C ARG A 94 -13.14 2.99 -7.77
N ARG A 95 -12.86 2.20 -6.71
CA ARG A 95 -13.74 2.06 -5.54
C ARG A 95 -13.74 3.31 -4.65
N TRP A 96 -12.58 3.96 -4.52
CA TRP A 96 -12.39 5.21 -3.76
C TRP A 96 -11.90 6.34 -4.69
N PRO A 97 -12.81 6.97 -5.45
CA PRO A 97 -12.44 7.97 -6.46
C PRO A 97 -11.80 9.23 -5.87
N ASP A 98 -12.06 9.53 -4.61
CA ASP A 98 -11.55 10.72 -3.92
C ASP A 98 -10.20 10.49 -3.19
N VAL A 99 -9.69 9.23 -3.16
CA VAL A 99 -8.43 8.92 -2.50
C VAL A 99 -7.26 9.65 -3.16
N GLN A 100 -6.40 10.26 -2.34
CA GLN A 100 -5.16 10.88 -2.80
C GLN A 100 -4.05 9.83 -2.87
N VAL A 101 -3.36 9.78 -4.01
CA VAL A 101 -2.22 8.88 -4.22
C VAL A 101 -0.94 9.58 -3.80
N VAL A 102 -0.26 9.05 -2.80
CA VAL A 102 1.03 9.55 -2.32
C VAL A 102 2.13 8.67 -2.89
N ALA A 103 2.98 9.23 -3.73
CA ALA A 103 4.01 8.47 -4.45
C ALA A 103 5.20 9.36 -4.83
N ASN A 104 6.35 8.78 -5.08
CA ASN A 104 7.48 9.56 -5.58
C ASN A 104 7.41 9.80 -7.10
N ALA A 105 8.26 10.69 -7.60
CA ALA A 105 8.25 11.13 -9.00
C ALA A 105 8.54 10.00 -10.02
N LYS A 106 9.12 8.86 -9.61
CA LYS A 106 9.33 7.69 -10.48
C LYS A 106 8.12 6.77 -10.48
N THR A 107 7.47 6.61 -9.35
CA THR A 107 6.27 5.78 -9.17
C THR A 107 5.08 6.31 -9.98
N VAL A 108 4.89 7.63 -10.02
CA VAL A 108 3.74 8.25 -10.71
C VAL A 108 3.61 7.82 -12.18
N PRO A 109 4.64 7.94 -13.05
CA PRO A 109 4.53 7.46 -14.43
C PRO A 109 4.36 5.95 -14.54
N MET A 110 4.90 5.15 -13.59
CA MET A 110 4.71 3.69 -13.57
C MET A 110 3.26 3.31 -13.31
N ILE A 111 2.55 4.03 -12.44
CA ILE A 111 1.11 3.82 -12.23
C ILE A 111 0.34 3.96 -13.55
N GLY A 112 0.65 5.00 -14.34
CA GLY A 112 0.03 5.18 -15.67
C GLY A 112 0.43 4.13 -16.72
N GLN A 113 1.58 3.44 -16.54
CA GLN A 113 1.99 2.34 -17.40
C GLN A 113 1.30 1.01 -17.02
N PHE A 114 1.01 0.80 -15.74
CA PHE A 114 0.38 -0.42 -15.24
C PHE A 114 -1.14 -0.38 -15.30
N PHE A 115 -1.73 0.81 -15.14
CA PHE A 115 -3.18 0.98 -15.00
C PHE A 115 -3.70 2.06 -15.96
N ASP A 116 -4.82 1.76 -16.62
CA ASP A 116 -5.56 2.74 -17.41
C ASP A 116 -6.40 3.64 -16.47
N CYS A 117 -5.71 4.55 -15.76
CA CYS A 117 -6.33 5.50 -14.84
C CYS A 117 -5.58 6.83 -14.82
N ASP A 118 -6.33 7.93 -14.86
CA ASP A 118 -5.78 9.27 -14.64
C ASP A 118 -5.74 9.57 -13.14
N ILE A 119 -4.53 9.78 -12.63
CA ILE A 119 -4.28 10.15 -11.24
C ILE A 119 -3.75 11.59 -11.09
N SER A 120 -3.65 12.35 -12.18
CA SER A 120 -2.98 13.66 -12.20
C SER A 120 -3.59 14.67 -11.22
N SER A 121 -4.92 14.64 -11.05
CA SER A 121 -5.65 15.57 -10.16
C SER A 121 -5.63 15.15 -8.68
N ARG A 122 -5.15 13.95 -8.34
CA ARG A 122 -5.19 13.38 -6.99
C ARG A 122 -3.89 12.75 -6.55
N THR A 123 -2.77 13.24 -7.07
CA THR A 123 -1.43 12.74 -6.72
C THR A 123 -0.68 13.77 -5.88
N VAL A 124 -0.18 13.31 -4.75
CA VAL A 124 0.78 14.02 -3.90
C VAL A 124 2.16 13.44 -4.19
N VAL A 125 2.99 14.18 -4.92
CA VAL A 125 4.36 13.76 -5.26
C VAL A 125 5.28 14.08 -4.09
N VAL A 126 5.97 13.06 -3.58
CA VAL A 126 6.89 13.18 -2.45
C VAL A 126 8.33 12.84 -2.85
N LYS A 127 9.28 13.34 -2.09
CA LYS A 127 10.73 13.13 -2.25
C LYS A 127 11.37 12.81 -0.89
N GLU A 128 12.67 12.55 -0.91
CA GLU A 128 13.48 12.28 0.29
C GLU A 128 13.22 13.30 1.41
N GLY A 129 12.83 12.79 2.57
CA GLY A 129 12.60 13.56 3.78
C GLY A 129 11.29 14.34 3.84
N ASP A 130 10.46 14.31 2.79
CA ASP A 130 9.11 14.90 2.86
C ASP A 130 8.26 14.17 3.90
N THR A 131 7.25 14.86 4.43
CA THR A 131 6.35 14.30 5.45
C THR A 131 4.89 14.51 5.11
N LEU A 132 4.05 13.57 5.56
CA LEU A 132 2.59 13.66 5.54
C LEU A 132 2.07 13.49 6.97
N THR A 133 1.40 14.51 7.50
CA THR A 133 0.74 14.46 8.81
C THR A 133 -0.74 14.22 8.63
N THR A 134 -1.32 13.28 9.38
CA THR A 134 -2.71 12.84 9.25
C THR A 134 -3.54 12.99 10.53
N GLY A 135 -2.95 13.58 11.55
CA GLY A 135 -3.45 13.76 12.91
C GLY A 135 -2.35 13.45 13.90
N ARG A 136 -2.45 12.33 14.61
CA ARG A 136 -1.41 11.80 15.50
C ARG A 136 -0.17 11.33 14.73
N HIS A 137 -0.38 10.72 13.56
CA HIS A 137 0.68 10.14 12.74
C HIS A 137 1.36 11.18 11.85
N THR A 138 2.68 11.03 11.72
CA THR A 138 3.50 11.76 10.74
C THR A 138 4.39 10.77 10.01
N PHE A 139 4.09 10.58 8.75
CA PHE A 139 4.81 9.69 7.83
C PHE A 139 5.95 10.46 7.18
N THR A 140 7.16 9.94 7.27
CA THR A 140 8.35 10.46 6.58
C THR A 140 8.72 9.51 5.45
N PHE A 141 8.96 10.06 4.25
CA PHE A 141 9.30 9.28 3.06
C PHE A 141 10.81 9.25 2.86
N LEU A 142 11.35 8.04 2.75
CA LEU A 142 12.77 7.78 2.54
C LEU A 142 12.95 7.03 1.23
N MET A 143 13.76 7.56 0.33
CA MET A 143 13.96 6.94 -0.99
C MET A 143 14.95 5.79 -0.88
N ALA A 144 14.58 4.61 -1.42
CA ALA A 144 15.39 3.41 -1.45
C ALA A 144 15.59 2.90 -2.89
N PRO A 145 16.11 3.74 -3.82
CA PRO A 145 16.21 3.40 -5.23
C PRO A 145 17.10 2.18 -5.44
N MET A 146 16.62 1.22 -6.28
CA MET A 146 17.27 -0.06 -6.57
C MET A 146 17.31 -1.06 -5.41
N VAL A 147 16.45 -0.84 -4.41
CA VAL A 147 16.25 -1.79 -3.31
C VAL A 147 14.77 -2.23 -3.32
N HIS A 148 14.32 -3.17 -4.22
CA HIS A 148 15.18 -3.70 -5.31
C HIS A 148 14.81 -3.12 -6.69
N TRP A 149 13.75 -2.33 -6.83
CA TRP A 149 13.34 -1.61 -8.03
C TRP A 149 13.72 -0.12 -7.96
N PRO A 150 13.77 0.58 -9.14
CA PRO A 150 14.30 1.94 -9.19
C PRO A 150 13.44 3.01 -8.49
N GLU A 151 12.16 2.71 -8.27
CA GLU A 151 11.19 3.65 -7.67
C GLU A 151 10.94 3.41 -6.18
N VAL A 152 11.50 2.35 -5.59
CA VAL A 152 11.19 1.99 -4.20
C VAL A 152 11.43 3.15 -3.25
N MET A 153 10.47 3.36 -2.37
CA MET A 153 10.61 4.17 -1.17
C MET A 153 10.11 3.39 0.03
N VAL A 154 10.52 3.79 1.21
CA VAL A 154 10.02 3.28 2.48
C VAL A 154 9.36 4.42 3.26
N THR A 155 8.37 4.11 4.06
CA THR A 155 7.61 5.09 4.83
C THR A 155 7.84 4.85 6.32
N TYR A 156 8.32 5.86 7.04
CA TYR A 156 8.51 5.79 8.48
C TYR A 156 7.42 6.57 9.21
N ASP A 157 6.70 5.91 10.09
CA ASP A 157 5.77 6.54 11.02
C ASP A 157 6.48 6.91 12.33
N ALA A 158 6.55 8.19 12.61
CA ALA A 158 7.21 8.71 13.80
C ALA A 158 6.43 8.50 15.10
N ALA A 159 5.10 8.38 15.03
CA ALA A 159 4.23 8.23 16.19
C ALA A 159 4.44 6.87 16.88
N ASP A 160 4.37 5.79 16.11
CA ASP A 160 4.49 4.42 16.60
C ASP A 160 5.88 3.82 16.36
N LYS A 161 6.78 4.58 15.70
CA LYS A 161 8.15 4.15 15.33
C LYS A 161 8.13 2.90 14.45
N VAL A 162 7.21 2.87 13.50
CA VAL A 162 7.04 1.77 12.55
C VAL A 162 7.65 2.15 11.20
N LEU A 163 8.43 1.24 10.61
CA LEU A 163 8.94 1.36 9.26
C LEU A 163 8.14 0.42 8.34
N PHE A 164 7.47 0.99 7.35
CA PHE A 164 6.85 0.26 6.25
C PHE A 164 7.86 0.14 5.12
N SER A 165 8.53 -1.00 5.06
CA SER A 165 9.73 -1.16 4.24
C SER A 165 9.45 -1.68 2.83
N ALA A 166 8.20 -2.06 2.50
CA ALA A 166 7.94 -2.86 1.31
C ALA A 166 8.94 -4.04 1.27
N ASP A 167 9.74 -4.16 0.23
CA ASP A 167 10.73 -5.23 0.02
C ASP A 167 12.17 -4.82 0.35
N ALA A 168 12.36 -3.65 0.98
CA ALA A 168 13.69 -3.17 1.36
C ALA A 168 14.23 -3.85 2.63
#